data_e2aeeecfba7b2ee57297cc111ffacf89
#
_entry.id   e2aeeecfba7b2ee57297cc111ffacf89
#
_cell.length_a   1.000
_cell.length_b   1.000
_cell.length_c   1.000
_cell.angle_alpha   90.00
_cell.angle_beta   90.00
_cell.angle_gamma   90.00
#
_symmetry.space_group_name_H-M   'P 1'
#
loop_
_entity.id
_entity.type
_entity.pdbx_description
1 polymer ?
#
loop_
_entity_poly.entity_id
_entity_poly.type
_entity_poly.pdbx_seq_one_letter_code
_entity_poly.pdbx_strand_id
1 'polypeptide(L)'
;MFNWKGFICGVVTSATFGLIPLFTLPLFADGLNVPSILCYRFLLAAVLMGVFMAGTGRAFKVNRKEFGTLAGLSFLYIGSAVFLFGSYHYLASGIATTMMFLYPVFVALIMITIFKERNSVWTMLAILLAVSGVALLSWNGKGGGVSWTGIALAVLSGLSYGIYIIAVNKSCVKDMSSTKLTFYLFVFTGIFLMLGTVLLGKFQGVASPKGWTNLLLLAVIPTVISNITLVAAIKAIGSTFASVLGAMEPVTAMTVGVCVFGEPFTRTTALGVVLIIFAVTLVIMSPALEKGYRTGKFLYITKVKGIHPNIVPYH
;
A
#
# COMPACT_ATOMS: atom_id res chain seq x y z
N MET A 1 -21.44 16.13 -9.78
CA MET A 1 -21.08 15.37 -11.00
C MET A 1 -20.00 14.36 -10.63
N PHE A 2 -20.20 13.06 -10.95
CA PHE A 2 -19.20 12.03 -10.67
C PHE A 2 -17.97 12.24 -11.57
N ASN A 3 -16.77 12.29 -10.97
CA ASN A 3 -15.54 12.53 -11.73
C ASN A 3 -14.97 11.21 -12.29
N TRP A 4 -15.44 10.82 -13.48
CA TRP A 4 -15.03 9.61 -14.16
C TRP A 4 -13.52 9.50 -14.39
N LYS A 5 -12.84 10.62 -14.69
CA LYS A 5 -11.37 10.63 -14.87
C LYS A 5 -10.65 10.22 -13.59
N GLY A 6 -11.07 10.77 -12.46
CA GLY A 6 -10.49 10.42 -11.16
C GLY A 6 -10.77 8.97 -10.78
N PHE A 7 -11.97 8.46 -11.05
CA PHE A 7 -12.34 7.07 -10.82
C PHE A 7 -11.46 6.11 -11.66
N ILE A 8 -11.34 6.36 -12.97
CA ILE A 8 -10.49 5.55 -13.85
C ILE A 8 -9.04 5.57 -13.37
N CYS A 9 -8.49 6.74 -13.01
CA CYS A 9 -7.15 6.83 -12.45
C CYS A 9 -6.98 5.99 -11.17
N GLY A 10 -7.96 5.97 -10.28
CA GLY A 10 -7.95 5.15 -9.07
C GLY A 10 -7.95 3.65 -9.36
N VAL A 11 -8.80 3.21 -10.29
CA VAL A 11 -8.84 1.81 -10.75
C VAL A 11 -7.52 1.40 -11.41
N VAL A 12 -6.99 2.23 -12.32
CA VAL A 12 -5.69 1.96 -12.99
C VAL A 12 -4.57 1.87 -11.97
N THR A 13 -4.50 2.79 -11.00
CA THR A 13 -3.52 2.75 -9.92
C THR A 13 -3.51 1.41 -9.21
N SER A 14 -4.65 1.02 -8.69
CA SER A 14 -4.77 -0.16 -7.83
C SER A 14 -4.57 -1.45 -8.63
N ALA A 15 -5.14 -1.53 -9.83
CA ALA A 15 -4.91 -2.66 -10.72
C ALA A 15 -3.43 -2.80 -11.10
N THR A 16 -2.76 -1.68 -11.44
CA THR A 16 -1.33 -1.73 -11.80
C THR A 16 -0.44 -2.09 -10.62
N PHE A 17 -0.72 -1.63 -9.39
CA PHE A 17 -0.01 -2.10 -8.19
C PHE A 17 -0.18 -3.60 -7.98
N GLY A 18 -1.38 -4.13 -8.16
CA GLY A 18 -1.66 -5.57 -8.08
C GLY A 18 -0.93 -6.43 -9.13
N LEU A 19 -0.34 -5.83 -10.16
CA LEU A 19 0.49 -6.53 -11.15
C LEU A 19 1.95 -6.75 -10.69
N ILE A 20 2.34 -6.31 -9.50
CA ILE A 20 3.71 -6.54 -8.99
C ILE A 20 4.13 -8.01 -9.09
N PRO A 21 3.33 -9.01 -8.64
CA PRO A 21 3.70 -10.41 -8.74
C PRO A 21 3.93 -10.88 -10.18
N LEU A 22 3.16 -10.36 -11.14
CA LEU A 22 3.25 -10.73 -12.56
C LEU A 22 4.66 -10.57 -13.11
N PHE A 23 5.37 -9.52 -12.71
CA PHE A 23 6.71 -9.21 -13.18
C PHE A 23 7.80 -9.70 -12.21
N THR A 24 7.46 -9.88 -10.92
CA THR A 24 8.44 -10.26 -9.90
C THR A 24 8.69 -11.77 -9.85
N LEU A 25 7.62 -12.59 -9.93
CA LEU A 25 7.78 -14.05 -9.83
C LEU A 25 8.63 -14.67 -10.95
N PRO A 26 8.53 -14.21 -12.23
CA PRO A 26 9.45 -14.66 -13.27
C PRO A 26 10.93 -14.32 -12.98
N LEU A 27 11.20 -13.17 -12.33
CA LEU A 27 12.56 -12.78 -11.95
C LEU A 27 13.14 -13.69 -10.86
N PHE A 28 12.30 -14.18 -9.93
CA PHE A 28 12.71 -15.20 -8.97
C PHE A 28 12.99 -16.53 -9.65
N ALA A 29 12.18 -16.91 -10.64
CA ALA A 29 12.41 -18.12 -11.44
C ALA A 29 13.73 -18.04 -12.25
N ASP A 30 14.13 -16.84 -12.68
CA ASP A 30 15.42 -16.57 -13.33
C ASP A 30 16.60 -16.55 -12.31
N GLY A 31 16.34 -16.79 -11.00
CA GLY A 31 17.35 -16.87 -9.95
C GLY A 31 17.78 -15.53 -9.34
N LEU A 32 17.12 -14.40 -9.68
CA LEU A 32 17.44 -13.12 -9.06
C LEU A 32 16.94 -13.05 -7.61
N ASN A 33 17.79 -12.55 -6.73
CA ASN A 33 17.42 -12.31 -5.33
C ASN A 33 16.59 -11.03 -5.14
N VAL A 34 15.84 -10.98 -4.03
CA VAL A 34 14.98 -9.86 -3.67
C VAL A 34 15.70 -8.52 -3.69
N PRO A 35 16.90 -8.34 -3.04
CA PRO A 35 17.58 -7.06 -3.01
C PRO A 35 17.97 -6.55 -4.40
N SER A 36 18.44 -7.41 -5.30
CA SER A 36 18.82 -7.03 -6.67
C SER A 36 17.61 -6.59 -7.49
N ILE A 37 16.51 -7.33 -7.43
CA ILE A 37 15.26 -6.96 -8.12
C ILE A 37 14.77 -5.60 -7.66
N LEU A 38 14.72 -5.37 -6.35
CA LEU A 38 14.28 -4.09 -5.78
C LEU A 38 15.23 -2.94 -6.12
N CYS A 39 16.54 -3.20 -6.16
CA CYS A 39 17.54 -2.22 -6.59
C CYS A 39 17.26 -1.74 -8.02
N TYR A 40 17.16 -2.66 -8.98
CA TYR A 40 16.83 -2.34 -10.37
C TYR A 40 15.47 -1.64 -10.48
N ARG A 41 14.44 -2.16 -9.81
CA ARG A 41 13.08 -1.58 -9.81
C ARG A 41 13.10 -0.11 -9.43
N PHE A 42 13.73 0.23 -8.31
CA PHE A 42 13.69 1.60 -7.77
C PHE A 42 14.64 2.55 -8.50
N LEU A 43 15.79 2.08 -8.96
CA LEU A 43 16.69 2.91 -9.77
C LEU A 43 16.07 3.23 -11.13
N LEU A 44 15.50 2.25 -11.82
CA LEU A 44 14.79 2.48 -13.09
C LEU A 44 13.60 3.42 -12.89
N ALA A 45 12.80 3.19 -11.84
CA ALA A 45 11.67 4.06 -11.52
C ALA A 45 12.12 5.49 -11.16
N ALA A 46 13.24 5.65 -10.46
CA ALA A 46 13.81 6.97 -10.15
C ALA A 46 14.22 7.72 -11.43
N VAL A 47 14.88 7.04 -12.37
CA VAL A 47 15.26 7.63 -13.66
C VAL A 47 14.00 8.06 -14.43
N LEU A 48 13.02 7.18 -14.58
CA LEU A 48 11.79 7.47 -15.30
C LEU A 48 10.99 8.62 -14.65
N MET A 49 10.90 8.61 -13.31
CA MET A 49 10.24 9.69 -12.56
C MET A 49 11.00 11.02 -12.69
N GLY A 50 12.34 10.97 -12.71
CA GLY A 50 13.19 12.13 -12.95
C GLY A 50 12.96 12.74 -14.34
N VAL A 51 12.93 11.91 -15.37
CA VAL A 51 12.59 12.33 -16.74
C VAL A 51 11.18 12.93 -16.80
N PHE A 52 10.20 12.29 -16.16
CA PHE A 52 8.84 12.82 -16.08
C PHE A 52 8.78 14.18 -15.39
N MET A 53 9.50 14.36 -14.27
CA MET A 53 9.57 15.64 -13.56
C MET A 53 10.23 16.73 -14.39
N ALA A 54 11.34 16.41 -15.05
CA ALA A 54 12.05 17.34 -15.94
C ALA A 54 11.17 17.78 -17.11
N GLY A 55 10.52 16.83 -17.79
CA GLY A 55 9.61 17.10 -18.91
C GLY A 55 8.35 17.88 -18.53
N THR A 56 7.92 17.82 -17.26
CA THR A 56 6.75 18.57 -16.76
C THR A 56 7.13 19.87 -16.02
N GLY A 57 8.40 20.27 -16.03
CA GLY A 57 8.90 21.50 -15.40
C GLY A 57 8.76 21.52 -13.87
N ARG A 58 8.71 20.35 -13.21
CA ARG A 58 8.56 20.26 -11.75
C ARG A 58 9.89 20.49 -11.05
N ALA A 59 9.86 21.27 -9.95
CA ALA A 59 11.05 21.61 -9.20
C ALA A 59 11.65 20.41 -8.45
N PHE A 60 12.96 20.20 -8.61
CA PHE A 60 13.75 19.21 -7.88
C PHE A 60 14.26 19.73 -6.52
N LYS A 61 14.23 21.03 -6.28
CA LYS A 61 14.84 21.64 -5.10
C LYS A 61 14.26 21.09 -3.79
N VAL A 62 15.11 20.56 -2.91
CA VAL A 62 14.79 20.11 -1.54
C VAL A 62 15.67 20.83 -0.54
N ASN A 63 15.13 21.04 0.66
CA ASN A 63 15.83 21.60 1.80
C ASN A 63 16.65 20.47 2.50
N ARG A 64 17.69 20.84 3.27
CA ARG A 64 18.51 19.86 4.02
C ARG A 64 17.71 19.01 5.00
N LYS A 65 16.69 19.58 5.66
CA LYS A 65 15.79 18.84 6.55
C LYS A 65 14.92 17.85 5.77
N GLU A 66 14.35 18.28 4.66
CA GLU A 66 13.57 17.40 3.76
C GLU A 66 14.42 16.25 3.25
N PHE A 67 15.66 16.54 2.80
CA PHE A 67 16.61 15.54 2.33
C PHE A 67 16.88 14.44 3.36
N GLY A 68 17.22 14.82 4.60
CA GLY A 68 17.46 13.88 5.69
C GLY A 68 16.20 13.07 6.05
N THR A 69 15.04 13.73 6.06
CA THR A 69 13.75 13.06 6.32
C THR A 69 13.42 12.04 5.23
N LEU A 70 13.58 12.39 3.96
CA LEU A 70 13.34 11.49 2.83
C LEU A 70 14.28 10.28 2.86
N ALA A 71 15.56 10.49 3.18
CA ALA A 71 16.52 9.41 3.38
C ALA A 71 16.09 8.47 4.52
N GLY A 72 15.65 9.00 5.65
CA GLY A 72 15.14 8.21 6.77
C GLY A 72 13.86 7.42 6.41
N LEU A 73 12.91 8.06 5.73
CA LEU A 73 11.67 7.43 5.27
C LEU A 73 11.92 6.27 4.29
N SER A 74 13.00 6.36 3.51
CA SER A 74 13.36 5.31 2.55
C SER A 74 13.70 3.98 3.23
N PHE A 75 14.22 3.97 4.47
CA PHE A 75 14.46 2.72 5.21
C PHE A 75 13.14 2.00 5.56
N LEU A 76 12.10 2.73 5.95
CA LEU A 76 10.79 2.14 6.20
C LEU A 76 10.18 1.59 4.90
N TYR A 77 10.36 2.31 3.81
CA TYR A 77 9.89 1.89 2.49
C TYR A 77 10.66 0.67 1.97
N ILE A 78 11.99 0.61 2.18
CA ILE A 78 12.83 -0.57 1.89
C ILE A 78 12.32 -1.76 2.70
N GLY A 79 12.11 -1.59 4.01
CA GLY A 79 11.59 -2.64 4.88
C GLY A 79 10.28 -3.21 4.34
N SER A 80 9.32 -2.35 4.00
CA SER A 80 8.06 -2.78 3.39
C SER A 80 8.27 -3.59 2.12
N ALA A 81 9.08 -3.09 1.18
CA ALA A 81 9.31 -3.75 -0.10
C ALA A 81 10.06 -5.10 0.05
N VAL A 82 11.11 -5.12 0.88
CA VAL A 82 11.91 -6.34 1.12
C VAL A 82 11.07 -7.42 1.81
N PHE A 83 10.27 -7.05 2.79
CA PHE A 83 9.40 -8.00 3.49
C PHE A 83 8.30 -8.54 2.57
N LEU A 84 7.68 -7.70 1.74
CA LEU A 84 6.68 -8.16 0.78
C LEU A 84 7.28 -9.14 -0.22
N PHE A 85 8.37 -8.77 -0.89
CA PHE A 85 9.02 -9.62 -1.88
C PHE A 85 9.58 -10.90 -1.25
N GLY A 86 10.11 -10.81 -0.02
CA GLY A 86 10.53 -11.96 0.76
C GLY A 86 9.37 -12.92 1.07
N SER A 87 8.17 -12.38 1.33
CA SER A 87 6.99 -13.22 1.63
C SER A 87 6.52 -14.05 0.42
N TYR A 88 6.78 -13.61 -0.82
CA TYR A 88 6.43 -14.36 -2.03
C TYR A 88 7.18 -15.71 -2.18
N HIS A 89 8.28 -15.90 -1.45
CA HIS A 89 8.96 -17.21 -1.39
C HIS A 89 8.22 -18.23 -0.51
N TYR A 90 7.31 -17.77 0.34
CA TYR A 90 6.64 -18.59 1.36
C TYR A 90 5.14 -18.65 1.21
N LEU A 91 4.54 -17.65 0.57
CA LEU A 91 3.08 -17.48 0.40
C LEU A 91 2.75 -17.28 -1.07
N ALA A 92 1.54 -17.70 -1.43
CA ALA A 92 0.91 -17.27 -2.67
C ALA A 92 0.90 -15.74 -2.76
N SER A 93 1.25 -15.21 -3.92
CA SER A 93 1.48 -13.78 -4.12
C SER A 93 0.24 -12.92 -3.82
N GLY A 94 -0.94 -13.44 -4.17
CA GLY A 94 -2.21 -12.79 -3.84
C GLY A 94 -2.48 -12.73 -2.33
N ILE A 95 -2.14 -13.77 -1.57
CA ILE A 95 -2.26 -13.81 -0.10
C ILE A 95 -1.31 -12.79 0.52
N ALA A 96 -0.04 -12.79 0.12
CA ALA A 96 0.97 -11.89 0.64
C ALA A 96 0.60 -10.42 0.40
N THR A 97 0.15 -10.08 -0.81
CA THR A 97 -0.31 -8.72 -1.16
C THR A 97 -1.56 -8.33 -0.36
N THR A 98 -2.50 -9.25 -0.15
CA THR A 98 -3.68 -9.01 0.69
C THR A 98 -3.30 -8.71 2.14
N MET A 99 -2.32 -9.44 2.70
CA MET A 99 -1.83 -9.18 4.05
C MET A 99 -1.07 -7.85 4.16
N MET A 100 -0.28 -7.48 3.17
CA MET A 100 0.33 -6.16 3.13
C MET A 100 -0.72 -5.05 3.11
N PHE A 101 -1.84 -5.25 2.42
CA PHE A 101 -2.95 -4.28 2.34
C PHE A 101 -3.62 -4.01 3.69
N LEU A 102 -3.25 -4.70 4.77
CA LEU A 102 -3.63 -4.36 6.14
C LEU A 102 -3.01 -3.05 6.66
N TYR A 103 -2.12 -2.40 5.90
CA TYR A 103 -1.45 -1.17 6.36
C TYR A 103 -2.40 -0.09 6.89
N PRO A 104 -3.63 0.15 6.35
CA PRO A 104 -4.53 1.13 6.93
C PRO A 104 -5.03 0.74 8.33
N VAL A 105 -5.16 -0.56 8.59
CA VAL A 105 -5.51 -1.07 9.92
C VAL A 105 -4.38 -0.79 10.91
N PHE A 106 -3.12 -1.00 10.51
CA PHE A 106 -1.96 -0.65 11.34
C PHE A 106 -1.85 0.85 11.57
N VAL A 107 -2.10 1.67 10.55
CA VAL A 107 -2.18 3.13 10.71
C VAL A 107 -3.22 3.49 11.77
N ALA A 108 -4.44 2.96 11.67
CA ALA A 108 -5.51 3.22 12.64
C ALA A 108 -5.11 2.80 14.05
N LEU A 109 -4.55 1.58 14.22
CA LEU A 109 -4.06 1.09 15.52
C LEU A 109 -3.01 2.02 16.15
N ILE A 110 -2.02 2.45 15.38
CA ILE A 110 -0.95 3.34 15.85
C ILE A 110 -1.52 4.71 16.21
N MET A 111 -2.44 5.26 15.40
CA MET A 111 -3.07 6.55 15.69
C MET A 111 -3.90 6.51 16.97
N ILE A 112 -4.60 5.41 17.24
CA ILE A 112 -5.37 5.23 18.47
C ILE A 112 -4.46 5.01 19.69
N THR A 113 -3.47 4.11 19.57
CA THR A 113 -2.66 3.68 20.74
C THR A 113 -1.57 4.68 21.11
N ILE A 114 -0.81 5.18 20.11
CA ILE A 114 0.34 6.05 20.32
C ILE A 114 -0.09 7.52 20.32
N PHE A 115 -0.87 7.95 19.33
CA PHE A 115 -1.30 9.33 19.20
C PHE A 115 -2.60 9.65 19.95
N LYS A 116 -3.22 8.64 20.59
CA LYS A 116 -4.43 8.78 21.42
C LYS A 116 -5.59 9.45 20.69
N GLU A 117 -5.69 9.23 19.38
CA GLU A 117 -6.83 9.71 18.61
C GLU A 117 -8.12 9.01 19.04
N ARG A 118 -9.23 9.68 18.90
CA ARG A 118 -10.55 9.14 19.30
C ARG A 118 -10.85 7.89 18.51
N ASN A 119 -11.16 6.82 19.23
CA ASN A 119 -11.53 5.54 18.65
C ASN A 119 -12.99 5.56 18.19
N SER A 120 -13.25 5.01 17.01
CA SER A 120 -14.60 4.76 16.51
C SER A 120 -14.97 3.28 16.67
N VAL A 121 -16.24 3.01 16.97
CA VAL A 121 -16.77 1.63 16.99
C VAL A 121 -16.53 0.93 15.64
N TRP A 122 -16.64 1.68 14.55
CA TRP A 122 -16.37 1.18 13.19
C TRP A 122 -14.92 0.74 13.00
N THR A 123 -13.99 1.48 13.57
CA THR A 123 -12.55 1.13 13.53
C THR A 123 -12.28 -0.14 14.35
N MET A 124 -12.88 -0.29 15.53
CA MET A 124 -12.73 -1.52 16.34
C MET A 124 -13.29 -2.75 15.61
N LEU A 125 -14.47 -2.62 15.01
CA LEU A 125 -15.07 -3.70 14.22
C LEU A 125 -14.16 -4.07 13.03
N ALA A 126 -13.61 -3.08 12.35
CA ALA A 126 -12.69 -3.29 11.25
C ALA A 126 -11.42 -4.04 11.67
N ILE A 127 -10.84 -3.72 12.84
CA ILE A 127 -9.67 -4.42 13.38
C ILE A 127 -10.01 -5.89 13.66
N LEU A 128 -11.17 -6.18 14.26
CA LEU A 128 -11.61 -7.56 14.52
C LEU A 128 -11.78 -8.34 13.22
N LEU A 129 -12.41 -7.74 12.21
CA LEU A 129 -12.58 -8.34 10.88
C LEU A 129 -11.23 -8.60 10.20
N ALA A 130 -10.28 -7.66 10.31
CA ALA A 130 -8.94 -7.82 9.75
C ALA A 130 -8.19 -9.01 10.38
N VAL A 131 -8.21 -9.12 11.71
CA VAL A 131 -7.60 -10.24 12.43
C VAL A 131 -8.24 -11.57 12.04
N SER A 132 -9.58 -11.61 11.94
CA SER A 132 -10.31 -12.80 11.49
C SER A 132 -9.94 -13.18 10.05
N GLY A 133 -9.80 -12.20 9.16
CA GLY A 133 -9.36 -12.41 7.77
C GLY A 133 -7.95 -12.99 7.70
N VAL A 134 -7.00 -12.46 8.46
CA VAL A 134 -5.64 -13.02 8.56
C VAL A 134 -5.67 -14.45 9.11
N ALA A 135 -6.45 -14.70 10.14
CA ALA A 135 -6.59 -16.05 10.70
C ALA A 135 -7.11 -17.05 9.65
N LEU A 136 -8.12 -16.65 8.84
CA LEU A 136 -8.62 -17.49 7.75
C LEU A 136 -7.60 -17.72 6.65
N LEU A 137 -6.84 -16.68 6.26
CA LEU A 137 -5.75 -16.83 5.27
C LEU A 137 -4.62 -17.72 5.77
N SER A 138 -4.39 -17.72 7.09
CA SER A 138 -3.40 -18.57 7.75
C SER A 138 -3.88 -20.00 7.94
N TRP A 139 -5.20 -20.25 7.85
CA TRP A 139 -5.82 -21.54 8.02
C TRP A 139 -5.93 -22.29 6.69
N ASN A 140 -4.85 -22.91 6.24
CA ASN A 140 -4.91 -23.82 5.10
C ASN A 140 -5.21 -25.24 5.58
N GLY A 141 -6.50 -25.58 5.64
CA GLY A 141 -6.94 -26.93 5.88
C GLY A 141 -6.47 -27.88 4.80
N LYS A 142 -5.65 -28.83 5.17
CA LYS A 142 -5.10 -29.97 4.43
C LYS A 142 -3.81 -29.73 3.61
N GLY A 143 -2.67 -29.98 4.23
CA GLY A 143 -1.50 -30.55 3.58
C GLY A 143 -0.42 -29.60 3.06
N GLY A 144 -0.62 -28.30 3.05
CA GLY A 144 0.44 -27.34 2.76
C GLY A 144 0.41 -26.24 3.82
N GLY A 145 1.18 -26.40 4.89
CA GLY A 145 1.19 -25.43 5.99
C GLY A 145 1.59 -24.06 5.48
N VAL A 146 0.72 -23.07 5.71
CA VAL A 146 1.08 -21.67 5.47
C VAL A 146 2.29 -21.34 6.34
N SER A 147 3.38 -20.94 5.73
CA SER A 147 4.61 -20.63 6.46
C SER A 147 4.40 -19.44 7.38
N TRP A 148 4.55 -19.62 8.68
CA TRP A 148 4.53 -18.53 9.66
C TRP A 148 5.53 -17.42 9.32
N THR A 149 6.67 -17.79 8.72
CA THR A 149 7.68 -16.85 8.20
C THR A 149 7.07 -15.97 7.11
N GLY A 150 6.35 -16.56 6.17
CA GLY A 150 5.70 -15.80 5.09
C GLY A 150 4.64 -14.83 5.62
N ILE A 151 3.80 -15.29 6.57
CA ILE A 151 2.81 -14.43 7.24
C ILE A 151 3.49 -13.29 7.97
N ALA A 152 4.51 -13.58 8.78
CA ALA A 152 5.24 -12.56 9.52
C ALA A 152 5.86 -11.51 8.58
N LEU A 153 6.47 -11.94 7.48
CA LEU A 153 7.03 -11.02 6.48
C LEU A 153 5.94 -10.15 5.84
N ALA A 154 4.82 -10.73 5.41
CA ALA A 154 3.73 -9.98 4.79
C ALA A 154 3.10 -8.96 5.77
N VAL A 155 2.90 -9.35 7.03
CA VAL A 155 2.40 -8.46 8.10
C VAL A 155 3.40 -7.35 8.42
N LEU A 156 4.70 -7.68 8.53
CA LEU A 156 5.76 -6.70 8.75
C LEU A 156 5.89 -5.72 7.58
N SER A 157 5.65 -6.17 6.34
CA SER A 157 5.58 -5.31 5.18
C SER A 157 4.49 -4.25 5.33
N GLY A 158 3.25 -4.68 5.67
CA GLY A 158 2.13 -3.77 5.90
C GLY A 158 2.37 -2.82 7.08
N LEU A 159 2.95 -3.31 8.18
CA LEU A 159 3.30 -2.50 9.34
C LEU A 159 4.35 -1.43 8.98
N SER A 160 5.43 -1.82 8.30
CA SER A 160 6.49 -0.89 7.85
C SER A 160 5.92 0.20 6.93
N TYR A 161 5.02 -0.17 6.03
CA TYR A 161 4.34 0.77 5.15
C TYR A 161 3.39 1.70 5.91
N GLY A 162 2.65 1.18 6.90
CA GLY A 162 1.80 1.98 7.78
C GLY A 162 2.60 3.01 8.58
N ILE A 163 3.72 2.60 9.16
CA ILE A 163 4.65 3.51 9.87
C ILE A 163 5.21 4.57 8.91
N TYR A 164 5.60 4.16 7.69
CA TYR A 164 6.04 5.09 6.66
C TYR A 164 4.98 6.16 6.36
N ILE A 165 3.71 5.78 6.17
CA ILE A 165 2.61 6.74 5.91
C ILE A 165 2.45 7.72 7.07
N ILE A 166 2.47 7.25 8.32
CA ILE A 166 2.38 8.10 9.50
C ILE A 166 3.57 9.05 9.55
N ALA A 167 4.78 8.54 9.33
CA ALA A 167 6.00 9.33 9.36
C ALA A 167 6.01 10.42 8.28
N VAL A 168 5.52 10.14 7.06
CA VAL A 168 5.31 11.17 6.01
C VAL A 168 4.37 12.26 6.51
N ASN A 169 3.21 11.88 7.05
CA ASN A 169 2.19 12.83 7.48
C ASN A 169 2.58 13.68 8.72
N LYS A 170 3.48 13.18 9.56
CA LYS A 170 3.95 13.86 10.77
C LYS A 170 5.31 14.56 10.60
N SER A 171 5.89 14.53 9.40
CA SER A 171 7.21 15.11 9.12
C SER A 171 7.14 16.39 8.30
N CYS A 172 8.32 17.02 8.09
CA CYS A 172 8.44 18.24 7.29
C CYS A 172 8.12 18.06 5.79
N VAL A 173 7.97 16.82 5.32
CA VAL A 173 7.63 16.52 3.91
C VAL A 173 6.13 16.32 3.67
N LYS A 174 5.27 16.50 4.68
CA LYS A 174 3.81 16.29 4.57
C LYS A 174 3.17 17.12 3.44
N ASP A 175 3.63 18.34 3.24
CA ASP A 175 3.09 19.27 2.24
C ASP A 175 3.83 19.20 0.90
N MET A 176 4.82 18.31 0.78
CA MET A 176 5.55 18.06 -0.46
C MET A 176 4.63 17.45 -1.52
N SER A 177 4.80 17.83 -2.78
CA SER A 177 4.03 17.21 -3.87
C SER A 177 4.35 15.71 -3.93
N SER A 178 3.32 14.89 -4.08
CA SER A 178 3.47 13.43 -4.10
C SER A 178 4.48 12.94 -5.15
N THR A 179 4.51 13.58 -6.33
CA THR A 179 5.49 13.25 -7.39
C THR A 179 6.94 13.46 -6.94
N LYS A 180 7.21 14.60 -6.27
CA LYS A 180 8.55 14.93 -5.77
C LYS A 180 8.95 14.00 -4.62
N LEU A 181 8.04 13.73 -3.68
CA LEU A 181 8.24 12.79 -2.60
C LEU A 181 8.57 11.40 -3.14
N THR A 182 7.77 10.88 -4.09
CA THR A 182 7.97 9.57 -4.71
C THR A 182 9.30 9.49 -5.47
N PHE A 183 9.68 10.55 -6.21
CA PHE A 183 10.96 10.61 -6.91
C PHE A 183 12.13 10.42 -5.93
N TYR A 184 12.20 11.24 -4.89
CA TYR A 184 13.30 11.16 -3.92
C TYR A 184 13.27 9.85 -3.12
N LEU A 185 12.08 9.35 -2.80
CA LEU A 185 11.92 8.06 -2.16
C LEU A 185 12.55 6.95 -3.01
N PHE A 186 12.27 6.92 -4.32
CA PHE A 186 12.86 5.93 -5.23
C PHE A 186 14.36 6.09 -5.38
N VAL A 187 14.87 7.34 -5.46
CA VAL A 187 16.31 7.63 -5.51
C VAL A 187 17.02 7.08 -4.27
N PHE A 188 16.57 7.44 -3.07
CA PHE A 188 17.19 6.97 -1.83
C PHE A 188 17.06 5.46 -1.64
N THR A 189 15.87 4.92 -1.89
CA THR A 189 15.61 3.48 -1.80
C THR A 189 16.53 2.71 -2.76
N GLY A 190 16.63 3.14 -4.00
CA GLY A 190 17.50 2.52 -4.99
C GLY A 190 18.97 2.59 -4.62
N ILE A 191 19.46 3.77 -4.17
CA ILE A 191 20.84 3.98 -3.74
C ILE A 191 21.17 3.12 -2.51
N PHE A 192 20.33 3.11 -1.48
CA PHE A 192 20.58 2.34 -0.26
C PHE A 192 20.56 0.84 -0.52
N LEU A 193 19.64 0.36 -1.36
CA LEU A 193 19.62 -1.04 -1.78
C LEU A 193 20.86 -1.40 -2.60
N MET A 194 21.28 -0.52 -3.52
CA MET A 194 22.50 -0.73 -4.30
C MET A 194 23.73 -0.82 -3.42
N LEU A 195 23.91 0.15 -2.52
CA LEU A 195 25.03 0.15 -1.58
C LEU A 195 25.01 -1.09 -0.69
N GLY A 196 23.87 -1.42 -0.06
CA GLY A 196 23.74 -2.60 0.78
C GLY A 196 24.00 -3.89 0.04
N THR A 197 23.47 -4.04 -1.18
CA THR A 197 23.59 -5.25 -1.98
C THR A 197 25.03 -5.46 -2.47
N VAL A 198 25.71 -4.38 -2.89
CA VAL A 198 27.13 -4.43 -3.34
C VAL A 198 28.05 -4.67 -2.15
N LEU A 199 27.87 -3.98 -1.03
CA LEU A 199 28.71 -4.14 0.16
C LEU A 199 28.63 -5.56 0.74
N LEU A 200 27.46 -6.21 0.64
CA LEU A 200 27.26 -7.59 1.07
C LEU A 200 27.68 -8.63 0.02
N GLY A 201 28.17 -8.20 -1.15
CA GLY A 201 28.54 -9.10 -2.24
C GLY A 201 27.37 -9.91 -2.82
N LYS A 202 26.11 -9.41 -2.64
CA LYS A 202 24.88 -10.11 -3.06
C LYS A 202 24.25 -9.52 -4.32
N PHE A 203 24.90 -8.52 -4.95
CA PHE A 203 24.38 -7.94 -6.18
C PHE A 203 24.46 -8.93 -7.34
N GLN A 204 23.33 -9.16 -7.99
CA GLN A 204 23.20 -10.06 -9.12
C GLN A 204 22.92 -9.29 -10.41
N GLY A 205 23.70 -9.58 -11.45
CA GLY A 205 23.44 -9.08 -12.80
C GLY A 205 22.29 -9.82 -13.46
N VAL A 206 21.60 -9.15 -14.36
CA VAL A 206 20.50 -9.73 -15.14
C VAL A 206 21.07 -10.34 -16.41
N ALA A 207 21.02 -11.65 -16.53
CA ALA A 207 21.63 -12.39 -17.64
C ALA A 207 20.71 -12.47 -18.88
N SER A 208 19.39 -12.45 -18.68
CA SER A 208 18.42 -12.71 -19.76
C SER A 208 17.75 -11.43 -20.28
N PRO A 209 17.51 -11.29 -21.60
CA PRO A 209 16.69 -10.20 -22.15
C PRO A 209 15.27 -10.19 -21.57
N LYS A 210 14.70 -11.35 -21.27
CA LYS A 210 13.40 -11.51 -20.64
C LYS A 210 13.39 -10.94 -19.23
N GLY A 211 14.48 -11.14 -18.46
CA GLY A 211 14.65 -10.54 -17.13
C GLY A 211 14.66 -9.02 -17.19
N TRP A 212 15.37 -8.42 -18.15
CA TRP A 212 15.34 -6.96 -18.36
C TRP A 212 13.96 -6.44 -18.74
N THR A 213 13.22 -7.17 -19.59
CA THR A 213 11.84 -6.81 -19.94
C THR A 213 10.95 -6.80 -18.70
N ASN A 214 11.02 -7.84 -17.85
CA ASN A 214 10.24 -7.90 -16.61
C ASN A 214 10.62 -6.79 -15.63
N LEU A 215 11.91 -6.45 -15.49
CA LEU A 215 12.37 -5.34 -14.65
C LEU A 215 11.86 -3.98 -15.15
N LEU A 216 11.93 -3.74 -16.44
CA LEU A 216 11.41 -2.51 -17.05
C LEU A 216 9.88 -2.41 -16.85
N LEU A 217 9.15 -3.49 -17.11
CA LEU A 217 7.70 -3.52 -16.89
C LEU A 217 7.36 -3.33 -15.42
N LEU A 218 8.12 -3.93 -14.50
CA LEU A 218 7.97 -3.76 -13.05
C LEU A 218 8.22 -2.29 -12.62
N ALA A 219 9.20 -1.63 -13.21
CA ALA A 219 9.47 -0.22 -12.92
C ALA A 219 8.42 0.72 -13.54
N VAL A 220 7.99 0.45 -14.78
CA VAL A 220 7.03 1.32 -15.51
C VAL A 220 5.62 1.15 -14.97
N ILE A 221 5.07 -0.07 -14.99
CA ILE A 221 3.64 -0.32 -14.77
C ILE A 221 3.28 -0.18 -13.28
N PRO A 222 3.71 -1.09 -12.38
CA PRO A 222 3.29 -1.02 -10.98
C PRO A 222 4.06 0.01 -10.14
N THR A 223 5.04 0.72 -10.71
CA THR A 223 5.80 1.68 -9.93
C THR A 223 5.57 3.11 -10.42
N VAL A 224 5.87 3.43 -11.67
CA VAL A 224 5.74 4.82 -12.18
C VAL A 224 4.29 5.15 -12.53
N ILE A 225 3.64 4.33 -13.38
CA ILE A 225 2.26 4.61 -13.83
C ILE A 225 1.31 4.62 -12.64
N SER A 226 1.40 3.63 -11.74
CA SER A 226 0.54 3.56 -10.56
C SER A 226 0.70 4.79 -9.66
N ASN A 227 1.91 5.29 -9.44
CA ASN A 227 2.12 6.48 -8.61
C ASN A 227 1.61 7.77 -9.29
N ILE A 228 1.80 7.92 -10.61
CA ILE A 228 1.29 9.08 -11.35
C ILE A 228 -0.25 9.09 -11.33
N THR A 229 -0.87 7.95 -11.60
CA THR A 229 -2.34 7.82 -11.61
C THR A 229 -2.93 7.93 -10.20
N LEU A 230 -2.22 7.47 -9.14
CA LEU A 230 -2.62 7.69 -7.75
C LEU A 230 -2.73 9.17 -7.42
N VAL A 231 -1.71 9.96 -7.78
CA VAL A 231 -1.74 11.42 -7.56
C VAL A 231 -2.90 12.06 -8.32
N ALA A 232 -3.16 11.64 -9.55
CA ALA A 232 -4.28 12.13 -10.34
C ALA A 232 -5.64 11.75 -9.73
N ALA A 233 -5.79 10.51 -9.25
CA ALA A 233 -6.99 10.05 -8.57
C ALA A 233 -7.26 10.85 -7.29
N ILE A 234 -6.27 10.99 -6.40
CA ILE A 234 -6.40 11.75 -5.15
C ILE A 234 -6.85 13.19 -5.41
N LYS A 235 -6.28 13.85 -6.42
CA LYS A 235 -6.65 15.22 -6.79
C LYS A 235 -8.08 15.32 -7.34
N ALA A 236 -8.57 14.30 -8.02
CA ALA A 236 -9.83 14.32 -8.72
C ALA A 236 -11.02 13.85 -7.87
N ILE A 237 -10.83 12.84 -7.02
CA ILE A 237 -11.90 12.19 -6.22
C ILE A 237 -11.62 12.18 -4.72
N GLY A 238 -10.50 12.76 -4.28
CA GLY A 238 -10.08 12.80 -2.88
C GLY A 238 -9.40 11.51 -2.40
N SER A 239 -8.67 11.64 -1.28
CA SER A 239 -7.87 10.53 -0.73
C SER A 239 -8.72 9.35 -0.27
N THR A 240 -9.87 9.60 0.37
CA THR A 240 -10.75 8.54 0.88
C THR A 240 -11.25 7.63 -0.25
N PHE A 241 -11.80 8.21 -1.33
CA PHE A 241 -12.28 7.41 -2.47
C PHE A 241 -11.14 6.70 -3.19
N ALA A 242 -10.00 7.36 -3.39
CA ALA A 242 -8.81 6.74 -3.98
C ALA A 242 -8.32 5.53 -3.15
N SER A 243 -8.35 5.65 -1.81
CA SER A 243 -7.96 4.55 -0.90
C SER A 243 -8.96 3.39 -0.92
N VAL A 244 -10.26 3.65 -1.04
CA VAL A 244 -11.28 2.57 -1.21
C VAL A 244 -11.03 1.80 -2.51
N LEU A 245 -10.72 2.51 -3.59
CA LEU A 245 -10.35 1.87 -4.87
C LEU A 245 -9.04 1.06 -4.74
N GLY A 246 -8.18 1.39 -3.77
CA GLY A 246 -6.99 0.62 -3.41
C GLY A 246 -7.28 -0.86 -3.12
N ALA A 247 -8.49 -1.20 -2.67
CA ALA A 247 -8.91 -2.58 -2.46
C ALA A 247 -8.88 -3.46 -3.73
N MET A 248 -8.79 -2.85 -4.92
CA MET A 248 -8.59 -3.62 -6.16
C MET A 248 -7.15 -4.16 -6.30
N GLU A 249 -6.18 -3.65 -5.56
CA GLU A 249 -4.80 -4.16 -5.58
C GLU A 249 -4.71 -5.63 -5.18
N PRO A 250 -5.18 -6.06 -3.97
CA PRO A 250 -5.17 -7.47 -3.61
C PRO A 250 -6.05 -8.34 -4.53
N VAL A 251 -7.15 -7.80 -5.06
CA VAL A 251 -7.99 -8.53 -6.03
C VAL A 251 -7.21 -8.81 -7.30
N THR A 252 -6.51 -7.81 -7.86
CA THR A 252 -5.70 -7.98 -9.06
C THR A 252 -4.53 -8.95 -8.80
N ALA A 253 -3.82 -8.80 -7.68
CA ALA A 253 -2.73 -9.70 -7.32
C ALA A 253 -3.19 -11.15 -7.17
N MET A 254 -4.36 -11.36 -6.54
CA MET A 254 -4.97 -12.69 -6.41
C MET A 254 -5.36 -13.27 -7.78
N THR A 255 -5.97 -12.46 -8.65
CA THR A 255 -6.34 -12.87 -10.00
C THR A 255 -5.11 -13.29 -10.80
N VAL A 256 -4.03 -12.51 -10.74
CA VAL A 256 -2.75 -12.85 -11.38
C VAL A 256 -2.18 -14.14 -10.80
N GLY A 257 -2.14 -14.29 -9.48
CA GLY A 257 -1.65 -15.49 -8.81
C GLY A 257 -2.38 -16.74 -9.29
N VAL A 258 -3.70 -16.70 -9.31
CA VAL A 258 -4.53 -17.84 -9.73
C VAL A 258 -4.46 -18.10 -11.23
N CYS A 259 -4.69 -17.07 -12.06
CA CYS A 259 -4.85 -17.25 -13.50
C CYS A 259 -3.53 -17.41 -14.27
N VAL A 260 -2.43 -16.79 -13.77
CA VAL A 260 -1.13 -16.82 -14.45
C VAL A 260 -0.18 -17.83 -13.82
N PHE A 261 -0.17 -17.90 -12.48
CA PHE A 261 0.78 -18.76 -11.75
C PHE A 261 0.16 -20.03 -11.20
N GLY A 262 -1.15 -20.27 -11.40
CA GLY A 262 -1.83 -21.47 -10.91
C GLY A 262 -1.86 -21.57 -9.38
N GLU A 263 -1.81 -20.44 -8.67
CA GLU A 263 -1.86 -20.44 -7.21
C GLU A 263 -3.20 -21.02 -6.71
N PRO A 264 -3.21 -21.81 -5.63
CA PRO A 264 -4.42 -22.43 -5.13
C PRO A 264 -5.38 -21.38 -4.56
N PHE A 265 -6.63 -21.41 -5.00
CA PHE A 265 -7.70 -20.54 -4.53
C PHE A 265 -8.80 -21.35 -3.84
N THR A 266 -8.78 -21.36 -2.52
CA THR A 266 -9.74 -22.08 -1.71
C THR A 266 -10.88 -21.19 -1.22
N ARG A 267 -11.98 -21.79 -0.74
CA ARG A 267 -13.09 -21.03 -0.12
C ARG A 267 -12.62 -20.23 1.09
N THR A 268 -11.72 -20.79 1.90
CA THR A 268 -11.13 -20.09 3.05
C THR A 268 -10.26 -18.90 2.62
N THR A 269 -9.48 -19.04 1.54
CA THR A 269 -8.73 -17.94 0.94
C THR A 269 -9.67 -16.84 0.45
N ALA A 270 -10.75 -17.19 -0.26
CA ALA A 270 -11.74 -16.22 -0.74
C ALA A 270 -12.37 -15.43 0.41
N LEU A 271 -12.82 -16.13 1.46
CA LEU A 271 -13.42 -15.49 2.63
C LEU A 271 -12.43 -14.59 3.38
N GLY A 272 -11.19 -15.03 3.56
CA GLY A 272 -10.15 -14.24 4.23
C GLY A 272 -9.83 -12.95 3.47
N VAL A 273 -9.70 -13.03 2.14
CA VAL A 273 -9.48 -11.86 1.27
C VAL A 273 -10.66 -10.88 1.36
N VAL A 274 -11.89 -11.39 1.25
CA VAL A 274 -13.11 -10.55 1.34
C VAL A 274 -13.19 -9.86 2.69
N LEU A 275 -12.90 -10.57 3.80
CA LEU A 275 -12.90 -9.97 5.15
C LEU A 275 -11.86 -8.87 5.30
N ILE A 276 -10.65 -9.06 4.78
CA ILE A 276 -9.59 -8.05 4.86
C ILE A 276 -9.96 -6.83 4.03
N ILE A 277 -10.43 -7.02 2.79
CA ILE A 277 -10.87 -5.91 1.93
C ILE A 277 -12.00 -5.12 2.59
N PHE A 278 -12.98 -5.82 3.16
CA PHE A 278 -14.09 -5.20 3.87
C PHE A 278 -13.61 -4.45 5.12
N ALA A 279 -12.72 -5.06 5.92
CA ALA A 279 -12.14 -4.43 7.09
C ALA A 279 -11.38 -3.14 6.75
N VAL A 280 -10.52 -3.18 5.74
CA VAL A 280 -9.75 -2.00 5.29
C VAL A 280 -10.68 -0.91 4.78
N THR A 281 -11.68 -1.26 3.97
CA THR A 281 -12.69 -0.32 3.48
C THR A 281 -13.43 0.34 4.65
N LEU A 282 -13.79 -0.44 5.66
CA LEU A 282 -14.47 0.05 6.87
C LEU A 282 -13.58 1.02 7.68
N VAL A 283 -12.27 0.73 7.82
CA VAL A 283 -11.31 1.66 8.46
C VAL A 283 -11.28 3.00 7.71
N ILE A 284 -11.13 2.93 6.39
CA ILE A 284 -11.03 4.13 5.54
C ILE A 284 -12.31 4.98 5.62
N MET A 285 -13.46 4.32 5.70
CA MET A 285 -14.77 4.99 5.77
C MET A 285 -15.20 5.36 7.20
N SER A 286 -14.52 4.86 8.22
CA SER A 286 -14.92 5.06 9.62
C SER A 286 -15.14 6.51 10.04
N PRO A 287 -14.36 7.53 9.59
CA PRO A 287 -14.63 8.92 9.93
C PRO A 287 -15.95 9.44 9.35
N ALA A 288 -16.28 9.02 8.12
CA ALA A 288 -17.55 9.42 7.46
C ALA A 288 -18.75 8.74 8.14
N LEU A 289 -18.62 7.46 8.48
CA LEU A 289 -19.67 6.70 9.19
C LEU A 289 -19.91 7.27 10.60
N GLU A 290 -18.85 7.61 11.33
CA GLU A 290 -18.97 8.22 12.66
C GLU A 290 -19.68 9.58 12.60
N LYS A 291 -19.33 10.42 11.61
CA LYS A 291 -20.01 11.69 11.38
C LYS A 291 -21.49 11.48 11.09
N GLY A 292 -21.83 10.55 10.19
CA GLY A 292 -23.23 10.21 9.87
C GLY A 292 -24.01 9.70 11.08
N TYR A 293 -23.41 8.81 11.88
CA TYR A 293 -24.00 8.29 13.11
C TYR A 293 -24.28 9.38 14.14
N ARG A 294 -23.32 10.28 14.38
CA ARG A 294 -23.48 11.41 15.32
C ARG A 294 -24.56 12.37 14.84
N THR A 295 -24.61 12.69 13.55
CA THR A 295 -25.65 13.56 12.96
C THR A 295 -27.02 12.89 13.06
N GLY A 296 -27.14 11.61 12.73
CA GLY A 296 -28.39 10.85 12.86
C GLY A 296 -28.87 10.74 14.32
N LYS A 297 -27.94 10.48 15.26
CA LYS A 297 -28.26 10.46 16.69
C LYS A 297 -28.71 11.84 17.20
N PHE A 298 -28.07 12.91 16.74
CA PHE A 298 -28.47 14.28 17.08
C PHE A 298 -29.89 14.61 16.57
N LEU A 299 -30.17 14.30 15.30
CA LEU A 299 -31.49 14.48 14.69
C LEU A 299 -32.56 13.65 15.39
N TYR A 300 -32.25 12.41 15.78
CA TYR A 300 -33.17 11.54 16.54
C TYR A 300 -33.49 12.12 17.92
N ILE A 301 -32.46 12.60 18.66
CA ILE A 301 -32.64 13.19 19.99
C ILE A 301 -33.44 14.48 19.92
N THR A 302 -33.20 15.36 18.93
CA THR A 302 -33.96 16.58 18.74
C THR A 302 -35.42 16.28 18.40
N LYS A 303 -35.67 15.25 17.56
CA LYS A 303 -37.01 14.83 17.18
C LYS A 303 -37.78 14.21 18.35
N VAL A 304 -37.11 13.37 19.17
CA VAL A 304 -37.74 12.66 20.30
C VAL A 304 -37.92 13.58 21.52
N LYS A 305 -36.96 14.50 21.77
CA LYS A 305 -37.02 15.41 22.93
C LYS A 305 -37.67 16.78 22.64
N GLY A 306 -38.12 17.04 21.40
CA GLY A 306 -38.76 18.30 21.04
C GLY A 306 -37.87 19.55 21.17
N ILE A 307 -36.53 19.35 21.15
CA ILE A 307 -35.58 20.45 21.33
C ILE A 307 -35.35 21.12 19.97
N HIS A 308 -35.65 22.41 19.85
CA HIS A 308 -35.40 23.16 18.62
C HIS A 308 -33.91 23.25 18.30
N PRO A 309 -33.50 23.06 17.04
CA PRO A 309 -32.08 22.97 16.64
C PRO A 309 -31.22 24.23 16.87
N ASN A 310 -31.85 25.36 17.20
CA ASN A 310 -31.18 26.65 17.36
C ASN A 310 -30.61 26.92 18.77
N ILE A 311 -30.59 25.94 19.69
CA ILE A 311 -30.23 26.18 21.11
C ILE A 311 -28.92 25.50 21.52
N VAL A 312 -28.15 24.90 20.58
CA VAL A 312 -26.87 24.28 20.95
C VAL A 312 -25.71 25.12 20.42
N PRO A 313 -24.88 25.75 21.30
CA PRO A 313 -23.65 26.39 20.87
C PRO A 313 -22.66 25.37 20.33
N TYR A 314 -22.09 25.69 19.18
CA TYR A 314 -20.93 24.94 18.61
C TYR A 314 -19.72 25.11 19.55
N HIS A 315 -19.33 24.04 20.21
CA HIS A 315 -18.03 23.88 20.86
C HIS A 315 -17.33 22.64 20.26
#